data_aff8564168316302a055f74598493e3f
#
_entry.id   aff8564168316302a055f74598493e3f
#
_cell.length_a   1.000
_cell.length_b   1.000
_cell.length_c   1.000
_cell.angle_alpha   90.00
_cell.angle_beta   90.00
_cell.angle_gamma   90.00
#
_symmetry.space_group_name_H-M   'P 1'
#
loop_
_entity.id
_entity.type
_entity.pdbx_description
1 polymer ?
#
loop_
_entity_poly.entity_id
_entity_poly.type
_entity_poly.pdbx_seq_one_letter_code
_entity_poly.pdbx_strand_id
1 'polypeptide(L)'
;MPSELGDFLTFIIFLFYGLVFFTTGVAIASKVTRGSKLKIARYLPLFAIFAFVHAIHEWLVLFLFLEWPGLPKELLPIISRSRLVPVSISYVFLLLFGYFVLRAVYPQKRRILRMIALSLPVVLFACLLYGGLAGEERFFRFAAMRIRNLLGFPGALAAGLGLIGYAGTIRETSGKVARNFTGAGIALIVYGIFAGLVPTGTVLPLGVRVELIRGVTGLFILHFLMNALHIFDLEREEMIEERLQRFAQTEKLTSLGKLAAGIAHEINNPLANVSLNVEMLKKKLGSAEGGEAYEKRFAAIERNLDRASRIARELLAFSRQEEKEEAAVPLDLNEVLRDTLTLLGPRQHDYSFELALHPLPPVQGLPWKIEEVFLNVLFNAMEATAAGGDIAISTRADKKTVVVEITDSGIGIPAGNLRSIFDPFFTTKEVGKGTGLGLSICFGIMELHGGRIDVTSKPGAGTTVTLVFPPGGTDDA
;
A
#
# COMPACT_ATOMS: atom_id res chain seq x y z
N MET A 1 -29.58 -26.15 43.50
CA MET A 1 -28.37 -26.54 42.75
C MET A 1 -28.58 -26.90 41.25
N PRO A 2 -29.47 -27.81 40.81
CA PRO A 2 -29.67 -28.02 39.36
C PRO A 2 -30.27 -26.83 38.60
N SER A 3 -31.13 -26.04 39.24
CA SER A 3 -31.73 -24.82 38.65
C SER A 3 -30.68 -23.70 38.46
N GLU A 4 -29.84 -23.43 39.44
CA GLU A 4 -28.83 -22.37 39.43
C GLU A 4 -27.78 -22.61 38.34
N LEU A 5 -27.31 -23.85 38.16
CA LEU A 5 -26.40 -24.23 37.10
C LEU A 5 -27.03 -24.05 35.70
N GLY A 6 -28.34 -24.39 35.58
CA GLY A 6 -29.07 -24.20 34.33
C GLY A 6 -29.26 -22.73 33.96
N ASP A 7 -29.52 -21.90 34.97
CA ASP A 7 -29.67 -20.46 34.81
C ASP A 7 -28.35 -19.78 34.47
N PHE A 8 -27.25 -20.16 35.13
CA PHE A 8 -25.91 -19.70 34.81
C PHE A 8 -25.50 -20.09 33.37
N LEU A 9 -25.76 -21.32 32.96
CA LEU A 9 -25.45 -21.77 31.60
C LEU A 9 -26.25 -20.97 30.55
N THR A 10 -27.53 -20.70 30.84
CA THR A 10 -28.37 -19.88 29.98
C THR A 10 -27.86 -18.47 29.84
N PHE A 11 -27.44 -17.86 30.95
CA PHE A 11 -26.80 -16.54 30.96
C PHE A 11 -25.57 -16.51 30.05
N ILE A 12 -24.64 -17.46 30.19
CA ILE A 12 -23.42 -17.54 29.38
C ILE A 12 -23.75 -17.70 27.88
N ILE A 13 -24.73 -18.54 27.55
CA ILE A 13 -25.12 -18.79 26.15
C ILE A 13 -25.63 -17.50 25.49
N PHE A 14 -26.54 -16.76 26.11
CA PHE A 14 -27.10 -15.53 25.52
C PHE A 14 -26.10 -14.40 25.51
N LEU A 15 -25.26 -14.28 26.55
CA LEU A 15 -24.16 -13.30 26.57
C LEU A 15 -23.20 -13.55 25.41
N PHE A 16 -22.72 -14.77 25.26
CA PHE A 16 -21.82 -15.19 24.19
C PHE A 16 -22.44 -14.98 22.80
N TYR A 17 -23.72 -15.38 22.65
CA TYR A 17 -24.43 -15.25 21.39
C TYR A 17 -24.53 -13.77 20.94
N GLY A 18 -24.94 -12.89 21.84
CA GLY A 18 -24.94 -11.44 21.58
C GLY A 18 -23.58 -10.88 21.28
N LEU A 19 -22.54 -11.31 22.03
CA LEU A 19 -21.15 -10.86 21.84
C LEU A 19 -20.62 -11.23 20.45
N VAL A 20 -20.90 -12.44 19.95
CA VAL A 20 -20.49 -12.88 18.62
C VAL A 20 -21.03 -11.97 17.52
N PHE A 21 -22.33 -11.62 17.59
CA PHE A 21 -22.93 -10.72 16.61
C PHE A 21 -22.45 -9.28 16.76
N PHE A 22 -22.27 -8.80 17.99
CA PHE A 22 -21.69 -7.48 18.22
C PHE A 22 -20.29 -7.37 17.61
N THR A 23 -19.43 -8.35 17.90
CA THR A 23 -18.08 -8.43 17.33
C THR A 23 -18.10 -8.52 15.81
N THR A 24 -19.04 -9.26 15.23
CA THR A 24 -19.26 -9.31 13.77
C THR A 24 -19.57 -7.92 13.20
N GLY A 25 -20.47 -7.19 13.86
CA GLY A 25 -20.81 -5.82 13.48
C GLY A 25 -19.61 -4.88 13.53
N VAL A 26 -18.82 -4.92 14.63
CA VAL A 26 -17.59 -4.13 14.79
C VAL A 26 -16.57 -4.49 13.71
N ALA A 27 -16.34 -5.78 13.47
CA ALA A 27 -15.39 -6.26 12.47
C ALA A 27 -15.70 -5.74 11.06
N ILE A 28 -16.97 -5.71 10.67
CA ILE A 28 -17.39 -5.17 9.38
C ILE A 28 -17.28 -3.65 9.36
N ALA A 29 -17.75 -2.98 10.41
CA ALA A 29 -17.74 -1.52 10.50
C ALA A 29 -16.33 -0.92 10.55
N SER A 30 -15.36 -1.67 11.09
CA SER A 30 -13.94 -1.24 11.14
C SER A 30 -13.25 -1.29 9.78
N LYS A 31 -13.80 -2.00 8.78
CA LYS A 31 -13.18 -2.09 7.46
C LYS A 31 -13.51 -0.87 6.60
N VAL A 32 -12.48 -0.32 6.00
CA VAL A 32 -12.62 0.80 5.07
C VAL A 32 -13.05 0.27 3.71
N THR A 33 -14.35 0.34 3.44
CA THR A 33 -14.92 -0.15 2.17
C THR A 33 -15.12 0.96 1.13
N ARG A 34 -14.88 2.23 1.50
CA ARG A 34 -14.99 3.37 0.58
C ARG A 34 -13.88 3.34 -0.46
N GLY A 35 -14.25 3.36 -1.74
CA GLY A 35 -13.32 3.30 -2.87
C GLY A 35 -12.94 1.88 -3.30
N SER A 36 -13.40 0.83 -2.62
CA SER A 36 -13.18 -0.55 -3.03
C SER A 36 -13.80 -0.86 -4.39
N LYS A 37 -13.08 -1.61 -5.23
CA LYS A 37 -13.54 -2.12 -6.53
C LYS A 37 -14.55 -3.27 -6.36
N LEU A 38 -14.63 -3.87 -5.18
CA LEU A 38 -15.48 -5.02 -4.89
C LEU A 38 -16.95 -4.61 -4.70
N LYS A 39 -17.84 -5.18 -5.49
CA LYS A 39 -19.29 -4.85 -5.46
C LYS A 39 -19.94 -5.10 -4.09
N ILE A 40 -19.47 -6.09 -3.33
CA ILE A 40 -20.02 -6.44 -2.03
C ILE A 40 -19.78 -5.35 -0.98
N ALA A 41 -18.68 -4.58 -1.10
CA ALA A 41 -18.31 -3.51 -0.17
C ALA A 41 -19.47 -2.55 0.13
N ARG A 42 -20.25 -2.22 -0.91
CA ARG A 42 -21.42 -1.33 -0.82
C ARG A 42 -22.54 -1.84 0.08
N TYR A 43 -22.64 -3.16 0.24
CA TYR A 43 -23.75 -3.81 0.97
C TYR A 43 -23.38 -4.29 2.37
N LEU A 44 -22.08 -4.38 2.69
CA LEU A 44 -21.58 -4.77 4.01
C LEU A 44 -22.16 -3.94 5.17
N PRO A 45 -22.40 -2.62 5.06
CA PRO A 45 -23.02 -1.86 6.13
C PRO A 45 -24.40 -2.39 6.55
N LEU A 46 -25.17 -2.95 5.62
CA LEU A 46 -26.48 -3.57 5.95
C LEU A 46 -26.31 -4.79 6.85
N PHE A 47 -25.26 -5.59 6.58
CA PHE A 47 -24.94 -6.74 7.42
C PHE A 47 -24.40 -6.33 8.80
N ALA A 48 -23.61 -5.25 8.86
CA ALA A 48 -23.15 -4.71 10.13
C ALA A 48 -24.33 -4.22 11.00
N ILE A 49 -25.30 -3.51 10.41
CA ILE A 49 -26.52 -3.06 11.12
C ILE A 49 -27.33 -4.28 11.59
N PHE A 50 -27.51 -5.29 10.73
CA PHE A 50 -28.13 -6.56 11.15
C PHE A 50 -27.43 -7.10 12.39
N ALA A 51 -26.11 -7.23 12.38
CA ALA A 51 -25.36 -7.84 13.46
C ALA A 51 -25.47 -7.05 14.77
N PHE A 52 -25.35 -5.72 14.75
CA PHE A 52 -25.51 -4.87 15.94
C PHE A 52 -26.93 -4.94 16.52
N VAL A 53 -27.95 -4.80 15.67
CA VAL A 53 -29.34 -4.81 16.14
C VAL A 53 -29.74 -6.21 16.66
N HIS A 54 -29.17 -7.26 16.04
CA HIS A 54 -29.38 -8.62 16.48
C HIS A 54 -28.73 -8.91 17.84
N ALA A 55 -27.53 -8.41 18.08
CA ALA A 55 -26.85 -8.47 19.37
C ALA A 55 -27.65 -7.77 20.48
N ILE A 56 -28.20 -6.60 20.20
CA ILE A 56 -29.06 -5.86 21.12
C ILE A 56 -30.31 -6.70 21.45
N HIS A 57 -30.91 -7.34 20.44
CA HIS A 57 -32.05 -8.24 20.67
C HIS A 57 -31.70 -9.38 21.63
N GLU A 58 -30.60 -10.09 21.43
CA GLU A 58 -30.19 -11.22 22.27
C GLU A 58 -29.84 -10.77 23.69
N TRP A 59 -29.22 -9.62 23.88
CA TRP A 59 -28.96 -9.05 25.19
C TRP A 59 -30.24 -8.55 25.89
N LEU A 60 -31.23 -8.09 25.14
CA LEU A 60 -32.54 -7.76 25.68
C LEU A 60 -33.27 -9.03 26.16
N VAL A 61 -33.15 -10.15 25.46
CA VAL A 61 -33.67 -11.46 25.90
C VAL A 61 -32.94 -11.91 27.17
N LEU A 62 -31.59 -11.73 27.22
CA LEU A 62 -30.80 -12.04 28.41
C LEU A 62 -31.24 -11.20 29.62
N PHE A 63 -31.45 -9.89 29.42
CA PHE A 63 -31.92 -8.99 30.47
C PHE A 63 -33.27 -9.41 31.07
N LEU A 64 -34.19 -9.83 30.21
CA LEU A 64 -35.49 -10.35 30.65
C LEU A 64 -35.39 -11.70 31.41
N PHE A 65 -34.39 -12.53 31.02
CA PHE A 65 -34.13 -13.81 31.68
C PHE A 65 -33.56 -13.62 33.09
N LEU A 66 -32.79 -12.58 33.36
CA LEU A 66 -32.15 -12.30 34.63
C LEU A 66 -33.17 -11.87 35.74
N GLU A 67 -34.44 -11.62 35.40
CA GLU A 67 -35.48 -11.14 36.34
C GLU A 67 -34.91 -10.11 37.31
N TRP A 68 -34.33 -8.99 36.77
CA TRP A 68 -33.52 -8.00 37.51
C TRP A 68 -34.24 -7.60 38.82
N PRO A 69 -33.62 -7.81 40.02
CA PRO A 69 -34.21 -7.41 41.29
C PRO A 69 -34.43 -5.89 41.32
N GLY A 70 -35.67 -5.46 41.52
CA GLY A 70 -36.02 -4.02 41.56
C GLY A 70 -36.67 -3.51 40.28
N LEU A 71 -36.79 -4.32 39.21
CA LEU A 71 -37.59 -3.94 38.05
C LEU A 71 -39.08 -4.00 38.38
N PRO A 72 -39.85 -2.92 38.17
CA PRO A 72 -41.30 -2.96 38.37
C PRO A 72 -41.93 -4.04 37.52
N LYS A 73 -42.71 -4.93 38.16
CA LYS A 73 -43.37 -6.06 37.45
C LYS A 73 -44.25 -5.61 36.30
N GLU A 74 -44.76 -4.40 36.34
CA GLU A 74 -45.57 -3.75 35.30
C GLU A 74 -44.76 -3.47 33.99
N LEU A 75 -43.44 -3.30 34.09
CA LEU A 75 -42.57 -3.07 32.93
C LEU A 75 -42.19 -4.35 32.19
N LEU A 76 -42.19 -5.52 32.87
CA LEU A 76 -41.80 -6.79 32.26
C LEU A 76 -42.61 -7.15 31.00
N PRO A 77 -43.93 -6.98 30.98
CA PRO A 77 -44.70 -7.22 29.75
C PRO A 77 -44.35 -6.26 28.63
N ILE A 78 -44.11 -4.99 28.96
CA ILE A 78 -43.74 -3.96 27.97
C ILE A 78 -42.39 -4.30 27.34
N ILE A 79 -41.37 -4.62 28.16
CA ILE A 79 -40.02 -4.98 27.68
C ILE A 79 -40.10 -6.32 26.90
N SER A 80 -40.87 -7.30 27.37
CA SER A 80 -41.04 -8.56 26.66
C SER A 80 -41.67 -8.39 25.28
N ARG A 81 -42.59 -7.44 25.12
CA ARG A 81 -43.23 -7.11 23.84
C ARG A 81 -42.30 -6.29 22.94
N SER A 82 -41.53 -5.34 23.51
CA SER A 82 -40.64 -4.47 22.75
C SER A 82 -39.51 -5.24 22.04
N ARG A 83 -39.10 -6.43 22.51
CA ARG A 83 -38.07 -7.27 21.85
C ARG A 83 -38.40 -7.68 20.42
N LEU A 84 -39.68 -7.63 20.02
CA LEU A 84 -40.09 -7.90 18.65
C LEU A 84 -39.59 -6.84 17.68
N VAL A 85 -39.38 -5.62 18.13
CA VAL A 85 -38.92 -4.51 17.30
C VAL A 85 -37.46 -4.72 16.83
N PRO A 86 -36.44 -4.88 17.72
CA PRO A 86 -35.09 -5.10 17.28
C PRO A 86 -34.91 -6.38 16.45
N VAL A 87 -35.59 -7.48 16.77
CA VAL A 87 -35.48 -8.70 15.96
C VAL A 87 -36.08 -8.52 14.57
N SER A 88 -37.18 -7.80 14.43
CA SER A 88 -37.79 -7.48 13.14
C SER A 88 -36.85 -6.62 12.30
N ILE A 89 -36.32 -5.55 12.89
CA ILE A 89 -35.37 -4.63 12.23
C ILE A 89 -34.12 -5.41 11.79
N SER A 90 -33.55 -6.24 12.65
CA SER A 90 -32.37 -7.03 12.32
C SER A 90 -32.59 -7.91 11.09
N TYR A 91 -33.69 -8.66 11.07
CA TYR A 91 -33.99 -9.57 9.95
C TYR A 91 -34.34 -8.82 8.65
N VAL A 92 -34.94 -7.63 8.73
CA VAL A 92 -35.11 -6.76 7.54
C VAL A 92 -33.78 -6.40 6.95
N PHE A 93 -32.78 -5.96 7.76
CA PHE A 93 -31.45 -5.66 7.26
C PHE A 93 -30.71 -6.87 6.68
N LEU A 94 -30.88 -8.06 7.29
CA LEU A 94 -30.35 -9.31 6.75
C LEU A 94 -30.97 -9.66 5.40
N LEU A 95 -32.28 -9.51 5.26
CA LEU A 95 -33.03 -9.76 4.01
C LEU A 95 -32.57 -8.74 2.91
N LEU A 96 -32.43 -7.46 3.26
CA LEU A 96 -31.94 -6.43 2.34
C LEU A 96 -30.51 -6.73 1.89
N PHE A 97 -29.62 -7.11 2.81
CA PHE A 97 -28.27 -7.53 2.46
C PHE A 97 -28.29 -8.70 1.47
N GLY A 98 -29.01 -9.77 1.79
CA GLY A 98 -29.13 -10.93 0.91
C GLY A 98 -29.71 -10.58 -0.46
N TYR A 99 -30.76 -9.77 -0.51
CA TYR A 99 -31.36 -9.28 -1.75
C TYR A 99 -30.37 -8.52 -2.62
N PHE A 100 -29.63 -7.55 -2.05
CA PHE A 100 -28.71 -6.73 -2.82
C PHE A 100 -27.50 -7.52 -3.32
N VAL A 101 -26.97 -8.46 -2.51
CA VAL A 101 -25.86 -9.32 -2.92
C VAL A 101 -26.31 -10.26 -4.03
N LEU A 102 -27.44 -10.95 -3.90
CA LEU A 102 -28.01 -11.81 -4.96
C LEU A 102 -28.27 -11.04 -6.25
N ARG A 103 -28.80 -9.83 -6.15
CA ARG A 103 -29.03 -8.96 -7.32
C ARG A 103 -27.72 -8.55 -8.00
N ALA A 104 -26.64 -8.37 -7.24
CA ALA A 104 -25.32 -8.03 -7.78
C ALA A 104 -24.68 -9.23 -8.50
N VAL A 105 -24.92 -10.46 -7.98
CA VAL A 105 -24.41 -11.70 -8.58
C VAL A 105 -25.26 -12.16 -9.77
N TYR A 106 -26.60 -12.05 -9.66
CA TYR A 106 -27.55 -12.53 -10.68
C TYR A 106 -28.43 -11.41 -11.24
N PRO A 107 -27.87 -10.47 -12.02
CA PRO A 107 -28.60 -9.29 -12.52
C PRO A 107 -29.78 -9.69 -13.42
N GLN A 108 -29.68 -10.80 -14.14
CA GLN A 108 -30.75 -11.34 -15.00
C GLN A 108 -32.01 -11.76 -14.20
N LYS A 109 -31.87 -12.14 -12.90
CA LYS A 109 -32.98 -12.55 -12.03
C LYS A 109 -33.60 -11.38 -11.23
N ARG A 110 -33.24 -10.15 -11.53
CA ARG A 110 -33.59 -8.92 -10.76
C ARG A 110 -35.10 -8.78 -10.50
N ARG A 111 -35.94 -9.10 -11.49
CA ARG A 111 -37.42 -8.99 -11.35
C ARG A 111 -37.95 -9.98 -10.31
N ILE A 112 -37.54 -11.24 -10.42
CA ILE A 112 -37.97 -12.34 -9.51
C ILE A 112 -37.49 -12.03 -8.09
N LEU A 113 -36.24 -11.70 -7.90
CA LEU A 113 -35.66 -11.35 -6.59
C LEU A 113 -36.41 -10.18 -5.92
N ARG A 114 -36.79 -9.17 -6.69
CA ARG A 114 -37.57 -8.02 -6.20
C ARG A 114 -38.97 -8.47 -5.77
N MET A 115 -39.68 -9.29 -6.56
CA MET A 115 -41.00 -9.78 -6.22
C MET A 115 -40.98 -10.58 -4.91
N ILE A 116 -40.01 -11.50 -4.75
CA ILE A 116 -39.84 -12.28 -3.52
C ILE A 116 -39.54 -11.36 -2.32
N ALA A 117 -38.59 -10.43 -2.45
CA ALA A 117 -38.21 -9.52 -1.37
C ALA A 117 -39.37 -8.62 -0.90
N LEU A 118 -40.25 -8.20 -1.81
CA LEU A 118 -41.42 -7.37 -1.48
C LEU A 118 -42.61 -8.20 -0.97
N SER A 119 -42.77 -9.43 -1.42
CA SER A 119 -43.91 -10.30 -0.96
C SER A 119 -43.76 -10.71 0.49
N LEU A 120 -42.54 -10.97 0.99
CA LEU A 120 -42.32 -11.44 2.36
C LEU A 120 -42.85 -10.48 3.45
N PRO A 121 -42.55 -9.15 3.44
CA PRO A 121 -43.13 -8.21 4.39
C PRO A 121 -44.67 -8.10 4.27
N VAL A 122 -45.23 -8.20 3.06
CA VAL A 122 -46.67 -8.16 2.84
C VAL A 122 -47.35 -9.38 3.45
N VAL A 123 -46.78 -10.56 3.20
CA VAL A 123 -47.30 -11.83 3.81
C VAL A 123 -47.17 -11.77 5.34
N LEU A 124 -46.05 -11.26 5.86
CA LEU A 124 -45.87 -11.08 7.30
C LEU A 124 -46.93 -10.15 7.87
N PHE A 125 -47.15 -8.98 7.22
CA PHE A 125 -48.17 -8.02 7.67
C PHE A 125 -49.58 -8.65 7.70
N ALA A 126 -49.96 -9.39 6.65
CA ALA A 126 -51.25 -10.13 6.61
C ALA A 126 -51.34 -11.18 7.73
N CYS A 127 -50.27 -11.93 7.99
CA CYS A 127 -50.22 -12.88 9.09
C CYS A 127 -50.38 -12.23 10.48
N LEU A 128 -49.76 -11.06 10.67
CA LEU A 128 -49.84 -10.31 11.92
C LEU A 128 -51.25 -9.74 12.14
N LEU A 129 -51.89 -9.22 11.10
CA LEU A 129 -53.29 -8.80 11.17
C LEU A 129 -54.20 -9.94 11.56
N TYR A 130 -54.10 -11.11 10.92
CA TYR A 130 -54.86 -12.31 11.27
C TYR A 130 -54.57 -12.76 12.71
N GLY A 131 -53.31 -12.77 13.14
CA GLY A 131 -52.91 -13.14 14.49
C GLY A 131 -53.48 -12.19 15.57
N GLY A 132 -53.62 -10.90 15.24
CA GLY A 132 -54.22 -9.91 16.14
C GLY A 132 -55.66 -10.18 16.55
N LEU A 133 -56.36 -10.96 15.75
CA LEU A 133 -57.74 -11.42 16.08
C LEU A 133 -57.77 -12.55 17.14
N ALA A 134 -56.61 -13.16 17.46
CA ALA A 134 -56.54 -14.36 18.28
C ALA A 134 -56.34 -14.10 19.81
N GLY A 135 -56.33 -12.84 20.23
CA GLY A 135 -56.07 -12.40 21.60
C GLY A 135 -54.60 -12.13 21.92
N GLU A 136 -54.35 -11.26 22.93
CA GLU A 136 -53.09 -10.58 23.12
C GLU A 136 -51.89 -11.50 23.42
N GLU A 137 -52.00 -12.41 24.37
CA GLU A 137 -50.88 -13.30 24.75
C GLU A 137 -50.49 -14.29 23.64
N ARG A 138 -51.46 -14.80 22.90
CA ARG A 138 -51.22 -15.71 21.77
C ARG A 138 -50.60 -14.95 20.59
N PHE A 139 -50.97 -13.67 20.43
CA PHE A 139 -50.44 -12.81 19.36
C PHE A 139 -48.93 -12.65 19.42
N PHE A 140 -48.36 -12.33 20.59
CA PHE A 140 -46.90 -12.06 20.67
C PHE A 140 -46.07 -13.32 20.38
N ARG A 141 -46.47 -14.49 20.85
CA ARG A 141 -45.80 -15.76 20.52
C ARG A 141 -45.93 -16.10 19.03
N PHE A 142 -47.08 -15.90 18.46
CA PHE A 142 -47.35 -16.09 17.05
C PHE A 142 -46.53 -15.11 16.21
N ALA A 143 -46.50 -13.82 16.53
CA ALA A 143 -45.74 -12.78 15.84
C ALA A 143 -44.25 -13.10 15.85
N ALA A 144 -43.65 -13.43 16.99
CA ALA A 144 -42.23 -13.80 17.10
C ALA A 144 -41.87 -14.98 16.17
N MET A 145 -42.73 -16.00 16.12
CA MET A 145 -42.51 -17.14 15.23
C MET A 145 -42.61 -16.74 13.75
N ARG A 146 -43.61 -15.92 13.36
CA ARG A 146 -43.81 -15.50 11.98
C ARG A 146 -42.70 -14.57 11.47
N ILE A 147 -42.24 -13.65 12.30
CA ILE A 147 -41.08 -12.79 11.98
C ILE A 147 -39.84 -13.63 11.66
N ARG A 148 -39.57 -14.65 12.48
CA ARG A 148 -38.42 -15.54 12.27
C ARG A 148 -38.56 -16.38 11.00
N ASN A 149 -39.75 -16.97 10.77
CA ASN A 149 -39.99 -17.83 9.61
C ASN A 149 -40.04 -17.04 8.29
N LEU A 150 -40.62 -15.83 8.29
CA LEU A 150 -40.87 -15.05 7.05
C LEU A 150 -39.78 -14.00 6.76
N LEU A 151 -39.01 -13.56 7.75
CA LEU A 151 -37.90 -12.63 7.53
C LEU A 151 -36.55 -13.28 7.87
N GLY A 152 -36.42 -13.93 9.03
CA GLY A 152 -35.17 -14.47 9.53
C GLY A 152 -34.60 -15.57 8.64
N PHE A 153 -35.35 -16.63 8.41
CA PHE A 153 -34.92 -17.74 7.57
C PHE A 153 -34.67 -17.32 6.10
N PRO A 154 -35.63 -16.65 5.40
CA PRO A 154 -35.42 -16.23 4.04
C PRO A 154 -34.28 -15.21 3.91
N GLY A 155 -34.10 -14.32 4.89
CA GLY A 155 -33.01 -13.35 4.92
C GLY A 155 -31.65 -14.03 5.01
N ALA A 156 -31.51 -14.99 5.93
CA ALA A 156 -30.28 -15.77 6.10
C ALA A 156 -29.98 -16.65 4.87
N LEU A 157 -30.99 -17.28 4.30
CA LEU A 157 -30.88 -18.07 3.07
C LEU A 157 -30.44 -17.21 1.90
N ALA A 158 -31.07 -16.05 1.70
CA ALA A 158 -30.71 -15.11 0.63
C ALA A 158 -29.28 -14.56 0.80
N ALA A 159 -28.90 -14.19 2.02
CA ALA A 159 -27.55 -13.72 2.35
C ALA A 159 -26.51 -14.83 2.12
N GLY A 160 -26.79 -16.05 2.58
CA GLY A 160 -25.90 -17.19 2.40
C GLY A 160 -25.70 -17.57 0.93
N LEU A 161 -26.78 -17.71 0.17
CA LEU A 161 -26.71 -17.96 -1.28
C LEU A 161 -26.05 -16.80 -2.04
N GLY A 162 -26.27 -15.56 -1.58
CA GLY A 162 -25.61 -14.38 -2.12
C GLY A 162 -24.08 -14.42 -1.94
N LEU A 163 -23.61 -14.76 -0.74
CA LEU A 163 -22.16 -14.88 -0.46
C LEU A 163 -21.52 -16.04 -1.24
N ILE A 164 -22.19 -17.20 -1.32
CA ILE A 164 -21.71 -18.34 -2.12
C ILE A 164 -21.62 -17.97 -3.60
N GLY A 165 -22.65 -17.31 -4.15
CA GLY A 165 -22.63 -16.84 -5.53
C GLY A 165 -21.56 -15.78 -5.76
N TYR A 166 -21.35 -14.86 -4.81
CA TYR A 166 -20.30 -13.84 -4.89
C TYR A 166 -18.90 -14.47 -4.85
N ALA A 167 -18.70 -15.52 -4.05
CA ALA A 167 -17.44 -16.26 -4.02
C ALA A 167 -17.05 -16.79 -5.42
N GLY A 168 -18.04 -17.21 -6.22
CA GLY A 168 -17.80 -17.61 -7.61
C GLY A 168 -17.23 -16.50 -8.49
N THR A 169 -17.65 -15.24 -8.26
CA THR A 169 -17.20 -14.09 -9.07
C THR A 169 -15.77 -13.64 -8.76
N ILE A 170 -15.25 -13.97 -7.56
CA ILE A 170 -13.91 -13.54 -7.12
C ILE A 170 -12.91 -14.70 -7.06
N ARG A 171 -13.31 -15.89 -7.45
CA ARG A 171 -12.50 -17.12 -7.33
C ARG A 171 -11.18 -17.03 -8.12
N GLU A 172 -11.20 -16.40 -9.27
CA GLU A 172 -10.03 -16.20 -10.12
C GLU A 172 -9.06 -15.17 -9.51
N THR A 173 -9.59 -14.15 -8.82
CA THR A 173 -8.78 -13.10 -8.18
C THR A 173 -8.14 -13.60 -6.88
N SER A 174 -8.90 -14.32 -6.03
CA SER A 174 -8.39 -14.88 -4.78
C SER A 174 -9.19 -16.11 -4.36
N GLY A 175 -8.63 -17.29 -4.61
CA GLY A 175 -9.25 -18.56 -4.21
C GLY A 175 -9.39 -18.72 -2.70
N LYS A 176 -8.50 -18.12 -1.89
CA LYS A 176 -8.59 -18.15 -0.42
C LYS A 176 -9.79 -17.34 0.10
N VAL A 177 -9.96 -16.13 -0.43
CA VAL A 177 -11.07 -15.25 -0.07
C VAL A 177 -12.39 -15.85 -0.54
N ALA A 178 -12.46 -16.43 -1.73
CA ALA A 178 -13.64 -17.10 -2.25
C ALA A 178 -14.09 -18.26 -1.32
N ARG A 179 -13.15 -19.09 -0.83
CA ARG A 179 -13.47 -20.15 0.15
C ARG A 179 -14.06 -19.60 1.43
N ASN A 180 -13.54 -18.48 1.92
CA ASN A 180 -14.07 -17.85 3.14
C ASN A 180 -15.48 -17.27 2.93
N PHE A 181 -15.76 -16.63 1.79
CA PHE A 181 -17.14 -16.21 1.48
C PHE A 181 -18.10 -17.40 1.35
N THR A 182 -17.64 -18.50 0.77
CA THR A 182 -18.42 -19.74 0.70
C THR A 182 -18.71 -20.29 2.10
N GLY A 183 -17.69 -20.35 2.97
CA GLY A 183 -17.83 -20.80 4.36
C GLY A 183 -18.80 -19.91 5.16
N ALA A 184 -18.70 -18.58 5.03
CA ALA A 184 -19.62 -17.64 5.65
C ALA A 184 -21.07 -17.84 5.13
N GLY A 185 -21.21 -18.07 3.83
CA GLY A 185 -22.53 -18.34 3.22
C GLY A 185 -23.18 -19.61 3.73
N ILE A 186 -22.42 -20.70 3.84
CA ILE A 186 -22.91 -21.98 4.41
C ILE A 186 -23.29 -21.79 5.89
N ALA A 187 -22.42 -21.15 6.67
CA ALA A 187 -22.68 -20.87 8.08
C ALA A 187 -23.96 -20.02 8.28
N LEU A 188 -24.21 -19.04 7.40
CA LEU A 188 -25.45 -18.25 7.41
C LEU A 188 -26.69 -19.05 7.09
N ILE A 189 -26.62 -19.99 6.15
CA ILE A 189 -27.75 -20.89 5.84
C ILE A 189 -28.07 -21.78 7.04
N VAL A 190 -27.04 -22.40 7.63
CA VAL A 190 -27.20 -23.23 8.85
C VAL A 190 -27.78 -22.42 10.01
N TYR A 191 -27.21 -21.22 10.22
CA TYR A 191 -27.75 -20.27 11.20
C TYR A 191 -29.22 -19.96 10.93
N GLY A 192 -29.61 -19.70 9.69
CA GLY A 192 -30.98 -19.40 9.29
C GLY A 192 -31.95 -20.54 9.62
N ILE A 193 -31.55 -21.79 9.46
CA ILE A 193 -32.35 -22.97 9.83
C ILE A 193 -32.64 -22.95 11.34
N PHE A 194 -31.60 -22.85 12.16
CA PHE A 194 -31.77 -22.90 13.63
C PHE A 194 -32.38 -21.62 14.21
N ALA A 195 -32.06 -20.43 13.64
CA ALA A 195 -32.62 -19.18 14.11
C ALA A 195 -34.04 -18.91 13.57
N GLY A 196 -34.32 -19.29 12.32
CA GLY A 196 -35.58 -19.03 11.65
C GLY A 196 -36.67 -20.10 11.90
N LEU A 197 -36.33 -21.39 11.81
CA LEU A 197 -37.32 -22.47 11.80
C LEU A 197 -37.46 -23.19 13.14
N VAL A 198 -36.41 -23.28 13.97
CA VAL A 198 -36.44 -23.95 15.25
C VAL A 198 -36.86 -22.98 16.37
N PRO A 199 -37.85 -23.24 17.19
CA PRO A 199 -38.26 -22.36 18.27
C PRO A 199 -37.16 -22.13 19.32
N THR A 200 -37.14 -20.94 19.93
CA THR A 200 -36.25 -20.65 21.05
C THR A 200 -36.67 -21.50 22.28
N GLY A 201 -35.70 -21.96 23.07
CA GLY A 201 -35.96 -22.88 24.19
C GLY A 201 -36.02 -24.36 23.79
N THR A 202 -35.92 -24.69 22.48
CA THR A 202 -35.88 -26.10 22.04
C THR A 202 -34.62 -26.78 22.52
N VAL A 203 -34.74 -27.93 23.15
CA VAL A 203 -33.63 -28.81 23.49
C VAL A 203 -33.57 -29.92 22.45
N LEU A 204 -32.42 -30.03 21.79
CA LEU A 204 -32.14 -31.04 20.78
C LEU A 204 -31.70 -32.36 21.42
N PRO A 205 -31.59 -33.48 20.66
CA PRO A 205 -30.97 -34.69 21.13
C PRO A 205 -29.59 -34.41 21.78
N LEU A 206 -29.22 -35.15 22.81
CA LEU A 206 -28.04 -34.94 23.65
C LEU A 206 -28.14 -33.74 24.63
N GLY A 207 -29.35 -33.19 24.85
CA GLY A 207 -29.53 -32.08 25.80
C GLY A 207 -29.01 -30.72 25.34
N VAL A 208 -28.65 -30.57 24.05
CA VAL A 208 -28.08 -29.33 23.50
C VAL A 208 -29.19 -28.31 23.24
N ARG A 209 -29.07 -27.12 23.83
CA ARG A 209 -30.00 -26.01 23.57
C ARG A 209 -29.73 -25.39 22.19
N VAL A 210 -30.80 -25.05 21.46
CA VAL A 210 -30.73 -24.46 20.12
C VAL A 210 -29.96 -23.13 20.10
N GLU A 211 -30.01 -22.35 21.19
CA GLU A 211 -29.30 -21.08 21.31
C GLU A 211 -27.78 -21.27 21.26
N LEU A 212 -27.25 -22.36 21.83
CA LEU A 212 -25.83 -22.68 21.74
C LEU A 212 -25.41 -22.93 20.29
N ILE A 213 -26.23 -23.68 19.53
CA ILE A 213 -25.95 -23.94 18.10
C ILE A 213 -25.97 -22.64 17.29
N ARG A 214 -26.93 -21.75 17.59
CA ARG A 214 -26.97 -20.41 16.97
C ARG A 214 -25.72 -19.58 17.27
N GLY A 215 -25.25 -19.59 18.52
CA GLY A 215 -24.02 -18.91 18.94
C GLY A 215 -22.80 -19.49 18.24
N VAL A 216 -22.66 -20.81 18.17
CA VAL A 216 -21.57 -21.51 17.49
C VAL A 216 -21.60 -21.24 15.99
N THR A 217 -22.76 -21.31 15.34
CA THR A 217 -22.88 -20.97 13.91
C THR A 217 -22.57 -19.49 13.66
N GLY A 218 -22.94 -18.60 14.57
CA GLY A 218 -22.54 -17.18 14.55
C GLY A 218 -21.04 -17.01 14.63
N LEU A 219 -20.33 -17.80 15.45
CA LEU A 219 -18.86 -17.79 15.52
C LEU A 219 -18.22 -18.21 14.19
N PHE A 220 -18.77 -19.21 13.50
CA PHE A 220 -18.30 -19.59 12.17
C PHE A 220 -18.55 -18.46 11.15
N ILE A 221 -19.70 -17.78 11.21
CA ILE A 221 -19.97 -16.61 10.37
C ILE A 221 -18.89 -15.54 10.61
N LEU A 222 -18.62 -15.20 11.88
CA LEU A 222 -17.59 -14.25 12.27
C LEU A 222 -16.21 -14.65 11.72
N HIS A 223 -15.80 -15.90 11.97
CA HIS A 223 -14.48 -16.42 11.54
C HIS A 223 -14.30 -16.31 10.02
N PHE A 224 -15.22 -16.86 9.25
CA PHE A 224 -15.11 -16.86 7.80
C PHE A 224 -15.22 -15.45 7.22
N LEU A 225 -16.10 -14.63 7.79
CA LEU A 225 -16.27 -13.26 7.31
C LEU A 225 -15.04 -12.39 7.61
N MET A 226 -14.45 -12.50 8.81
CA MET A 226 -13.19 -11.80 9.14
C MET A 226 -12.06 -12.12 8.14
N ASN A 227 -11.90 -13.43 7.84
CA ASN A 227 -10.89 -13.86 6.86
C ASN A 227 -11.24 -13.43 5.41
N ALA A 228 -12.52 -13.35 5.05
CA ALA A 228 -12.95 -12.84 3.76
C ALA A 228 -12.72 -11.33 3.62
N LEU A 229 -12.93 -10.57 4.71
CA LEU A 229 -12.77 -9.12 4.73
C LEU A 229 -11.30 -8.67 4.68
N HIS A 230 -10.34 -9.57 4.89
CA HIS A 230 -8.91 -9.26 4.72
C HIS A 230 -8.56 -8.79 3.29
N ILE A 231 -9.37 -9.14 2.28
CA ILE A 231 -9.20 -8.64 0.91
C ILE A 231 -9.24 -7.10 0.83
N PHE A 232 -10.01 -6.44 1.71
CA PHE A 232 -10.07 -4.99 1.73
C PHE A 232 -8.77 -4.35 2.27
N ASP A 233 -8.05 -5.06 3.13
CA ASP A 233 -6.75 -4.60 3.61
C ASP A 233 -5.72 -4.67 2.48
N LEU A 234 -5.68 -5.78 1.73
CA LEU A 234 -4.82 -5.95 0.55
C LEU A 234 -5.13 -4.91 -0.54
N GLU A 235 -6.41 -4.73 -0.88
CA GLU A 235 -6.84 -3.72 -1.87
C GLU A 235 -6.44 -2.29 -1.44
N ARG A 236 -6.45 -2.03 -0.13
CA ARG A 236 -6.02 -0.74 0.42
C ARG A 236 -4.51 -0.55 0.32
N GLU A 237 -3.73 -1.58 0.62
CA GLU A 237 -2.26 -1.56 0.50
C GLU A 237 -1.87 -1.26 -0.95
N GLU A 238 -2.42 -1.98 -1.93
CA GLU A 238 -2.21 -1.70 -3.36
C GLU A 238 -2.56 -0.25 -3.75
N MET A 239 -3.70 0.25 -3.27
CA MET A 239 -4.09 1.64 -3.56
C MET A 239 -3.15 2.68 -2.93
N ILE A 240 -2.58 2.38 -1.76
CA ILE A 240 -1.61 3.26 -1.10
C ILE A 240 -0.31 3.27 -1.90
N GLU A 241 0.19 2.12 -2.31
CA GLU A 241 1.40 2.01 -3.14
C GLU A 241 1.24 2.75 -4.47
N GLU A 242 0.13 2.53 -5.19
CA GLU A 242 -0.15 3.28 -6.43
C GLU A 242 -0.19 4.81 -6.20
N ARG A 243 -0.74 5.27 -5.08
CA ARG A 243 -0.79 6.70 -4.76
C ARG A 243 0.59 7.26 -4.43
N LEU A 244 1.41 6.52 -3.68
CA LEU A 244 2.77 6.92 -3.34
C LEU A 244 3.64 7.04 -4.60
N GLN A 245 3.54 6.07 -5.53
CA GLN A 245 4.24 6.13 -6.81
C GLN A 245 3.82 7.36 -7.64
N ARG A 246 2.51 7.61 -7.76
CA ARG A 246 2.01 8.80 -8.47
C ARG A 246 2.44 10.10 -7.81
N PHE A 247 2.45 10.14 -6.47
CA PHE A 247 2.90 11.31 -5.72
C PHE A 247 4.38 11.58 -5.98
N ALA A 248 5.23 10.55 -5.87
CA ALA A 248 6.67 10.66 -6.16
C ALA A 248 6.93 11.13 -7.59
N GLN A 249 6.19 10.59 -8.57
CA GLN A 249 6.30 11.02 -9.97
C GLN A 249 5.87 12.49 -10.17
N THR A 250 4.78 12.91 -9.52
CA THR A 250 4.30 14.30 -9.58
C THR A 250 5.28 15.26 -8.94
N GLU A 251 5.87 14.89 -7.81
CA GLU A 251 6.90 15.67 -7.11
C GLU A 251 8.15 15.82 -7.98
N LYS A 252 8.60 14.73 -8.61
CA LYS A 252 9.70 14.72 -9.57
C LYS A 252 9.44 15.68 -10.75
N LEU A 253 8.26 15.61 -11.36
CA LEU A 253 7.86 16.51 -12.47
C LEU A 253 7.75 17.97 -12.02
N THR A 254 7.26 18.22 -10.82
CA THR A 254 7.14 19.56 -10.25
C THR A 254 8.52 20.16 -9.97
N SER A 255 9.45 19.36 -9.43
CA SER A 255 10.84 19.74 -9.24
C SER A 255 11.52 20.03 -10.57
N LEU A 256 11.32 19.18 -11.58
CA LEU A 256 11.80 19.43 -12.96
C LEU A 256 11.25 20.75 -13.53
N GLY A 257 9.95 21.02 -13.35
CA GLY A 257 9.31 22.25 -13.81
C GLY A 257 9.88 23.51 -13.16
N LYS A 258 10.14 23.49 -11.84
CA LYS A 258 10.79 24.58 -11.13
C LYS A 258 12.22 24.82 -11.60
N LEU A 259 12.90 23.77 -12.00
CA LEU A 259 14.31 23.79 -12.42
C LEU A 259 14.47 24.09 -13.92
N ALA A 260 13.42 23.89 -14.73
CA ALA A 260 13.45 24.11 -16.18
C ALA A 260 13.94 25.51 -16.56
N ALA A 261 13.59 26.53 -15.78
CA ALA A 261 14.04 27.89 -16.00
C ALA A 261 15.55 28.04 -15.73
N GLY A 262 16.11 27.44 -14.69
CA GLY A 262 17.54 27.45 -14.38
C GLY A 262 18.35 26.70 -15.43
N ILE A 263 17.86 25.51 -15.82
CA ILE A 263 18.51 24.67 -16.84
C ILE A 263 18.49 25.36 -18.21
N ALA A 264 17.37 25.96 -18.60
CA ALA A 264 17.32 26.73 -19.84
C ALA A 264 18.35 27.85 -19.85
N HIS A 265 18.56 28.52 -18.71
CA HIS A 265 19.56 29.55 -18.56
C HIS A 265 21.00 29.00 -18.66
N GLU A 266 21.27 27.87 -18.05
CA GLU A 266 22.59 27.21 -18.08
C GLU A 266 22.92 26.59 -19.45
N ILE A 267 21.95 26.12 -20.22
CA ILE A 267 22.15 25.66 -21.61
C ILE A 267 22.33 26.87 -22.55
N ASN A 268 21.53 27.93 -22.37
CA ASN A 268 21.61 29.12 -23.23
C ASN A 268 22.93 29.86 -23.08
N ASN A 269 23.56 29.87 -21.89
CA ASN A 269 24.83 30.50 -21.65
C ASN A 269 25.98 29.99 -22.58
N PRO A 270 26.28 28.66 -22.64
CA PRO A 270 27.32 28.15 -23.56
C PRO A 270 26.92 28.33 -25.03
N LEU A 271 25.60 28.23 -25.37
CA LEU A 271 25.13 28.48 -26.73
C LEU A 271 25.32 29.94 -27.15
N ALA A 272 25.05 30.90 -26.27
CA ALA A 272 25.31 32.31 -26.53
C ALA A 272 26.80 32.57 -26.77
N ASN A 273 27.69 31.93 -25.98
CA ASN A 273 29.14 32.01 -26.19
C ASN A 273 29.59 31.39 -27.52
N VAL A 274 28.96 30.27 -27.93
CA VAL A 274 29.20 29.67 -29.27
C VAL A 274 28.80 30.64 -30.35
N SER A 275 27.61 31.24 -30.29
CA SER A 275 27.11 32.21 -31.27
C SER A 275 28.03 33.45 -31.40
N LEU A 276 28.44 33.98 -30.24
CA LEU A 276 29.35 35.13 -30.22
C LEU A 276 30.72 34.82 -30.87
N ASN A 277 31.28 33.65 -30.57
CA ASN A 277 32.56 33.25 -31.18
C ASN A 277 32.45 32.99 -32.69
N VAL A 278 31.33 32.40 -33.15
CA VAL A 278 31.01 32.21 -34.57
C VAL A 278 30.88 33.56 -35.27
N GLU A 279 30.18 34.55 -34.68
CA GLU A 279 30.03 35.90 -35.25
C GLU A 279 31.37 36.63 -35.36
N MET A 280 32.20 36.54 -34.32
CA MET A 280 33.56 37.13 -34.34
C MET A 280 34.47 36.44 -35.35
N LEU A 281 34.35 35.16 -35.58
CA LEU A 281 35.06 34.43 -36.65
C LEU A 281 34.63 34.90 -38.02
N LYS A 282 33.30 35.05 -38.29
CA LYS A 282 32.78 35.60 -39.56
C LYS A 282 33.33 36.98 -39.84
N LYS A 283 33.41 37.87 -38.83
CA LYS A 283 33.91 39.22 -38.97
C LYS A 283 35.43 39.27 -39.29
N LYS A 284 36.19 38.31 -38.74
CA LYS A 284 37.64 38.22 -38.95
C LYS A 284 38.06 37.49 -40.24
N LEU A 285 37.24 36.55 -40.73
CA LEU A 285 37.45 35.89 -42.03
C LEU A 285 37.39 36.88 -43.20
N GLY A 286 36.78 38.03 -42.99
CA GLY A 286 36.82 39.15 -43.96
C GLY A 286 38.13 40.01 -43.95
N SER A 287 39.05 39.74 -42.97
CA SER A 287 40.36 40.45 -42.87
C SER A 287 41.50 39.42 -42.78
N ALA A 288 42.39 39.42 -43.69
CA ALA A 288 43.41 38.40 -44.02
C ALA A 288 44.52 38.15 -42.96
N GLU A 289 44.31 38.46 -41.66
CA GLU A 289 45.31 38.24 -40.59
C GLU A 289 44.72 37.48 -39.44
N GLY A 290 45.16 36.21 -39.13
CA GLY A 290 44.81 35.65 -37.83
C GLY A 290 44.70 34.18 -37.59
N GLY A 291 45.65 33.32 -38.04
CA GLY A 291 45.55 31.84 -37.77
C GLY A 291 45.37 31.45 -36.28
N GLU A 292 46.23 32.00 -35.38
CA GLU A 292 46.19 31.68 -33.93
C GLU A 292 44.89 32.16 -33.21
N ALA A 293 44.34 33.29 -33.68
CA ALA A 293 43.08 33.83 -33.14
C ALA A 293 41.85 32.97 -33.54
N TYR A 294 41.91 32.28 -34.68
CA TYR A 294 40.86 31.35 -35.11
C TYR A 294 40.89 30.06 -34.29
N GLU A 295 42.06 29.48 -34.06
CA GLU A 295 42.18 28.28 -33.24
C GLU A 295 41.65 28.48 -31.81
N LYS A 296 42.02 29.60 -31.17
CA LYS A 296 41.49 29.93 -29.82
C LYS A 296 39.96 30.04 -29.79
N ARG A 297 39.34 30.55 -30.87
CA ARG A 297 37.87 30.67 -30.95
C ARG A 297 37.21 29.37 -31.27
N PHE A 298 37.77 28.53 -32.13
CA PHE A 298 37.26 27.17 -32.38
C PHE A 298 37.33 26.34 -31.11
N ALA A 299 38.42 26.35 -30.39
CA ALA A 299 38.55 25.67 -29.11
C ALA A 299 37.54 26.18 -28.05
N ALA A 300 37.18 27.47 -28.08
CA ALA A 300 36.15 28.02 -27.20
C ALA A 300 34.73 27.55 -27.61
N ILE A 301 34.45 27.44 -28.91
CA ILE A 301 33.18 26.91 -29.44
C ILE A 301 33.01 25.44 -29.04
N GLU A 302 34.03 24.62 -29.26
CA GLU A 302 34.02 23.20 -28.91
C GLU A 302 33.79 22.99 -27.43
N ARG A 303 34.53 23.70 -26.55
CA ARG A 303 34.31 23.60 -25.08
C ARG A 303 32.89 23.96 -24.66
N ASN A 304 32.27 24.99 -25.26
CA ASN A 304 30.91 25.39 -24.91
C ASN A 304 29.87 24.44 -25.47
N LEU A 305 30.09 23.83 -26.65
CA LEU A 305 29.22 22.81 -27.22
C LEU A 305 29.26 21.54 -26.41
N ASP A 306 30.43 21.07 -25.99
CA ASP A 306 30.62 19.93 -25.10
C ASP A 306 29.93 20.15 -23.76
N ARG A 307 29.98 21.37 -23.24
CA ARG A 307 29.33 21.74 -22.02
C ARG A 307 27.79 21.69 -22.14
N ALA A 308 27.22 22.29 -23.19
CA ALA A 308 25.77 22.24 -23.44
C ALA A 308 25.30 20.81 -23.63
N SER A 309 26.07 19.98 -24.36
CA SER A 309 25.77 18.55 -24.57
C SER A 309 25.84 17.74 -23.28
N ARG A 310 26.73 18.07 -22.35
CA ARG A 310 26.83 17.44 -21.04
C ARG A 310 25.59 17.75 -20.20
N ILE A 311 25.23 19.04 -20.07
CA ILE A 311 24.05 19.47 -19.33
C ILE A 311 22.76 18.77 -19.89
N ALA A 312 22.63 18.72 -21.21
CA ALA A 312 21.51 18.06 -21.86
C ALA A 312 21.45 16.55 -21.58
N ARG A 313 22.63 15.87 -21.59
CA ARG A 313 22.70 14.42 -21.27
C ARG A 313 22.37 14.14 -19.81
N GLU A 314 22.87 14.92 -18.87
CA GLU A 314 22.59 14.78 -17.44
C GLU A 314 21.10 15.01 -17.13
N LEU A 315 20.48 15.98 -17.80
CA LEU A 315 19.03 16.21 -17.70
C LEU A 315 18.22 15.04 -18.25
N LEU A 316 18.62 14.49 -19.39
CA LEU A 316 18.00 13.30 -20.01
C LEU A 316 18.18 12.05 -19.13
N ALA A 317 19.34 11.85 -18.53
CA ALA A 317 19.61 10.77 -17.61
C ALA A 317 18.71 10.88 -16.35
N PHE A 318 18.59 12.06 -15.78
CA PHE A 318 17.68 12.33 -14.66
C PHE A 318 16.20 12.10 -15.02
N SER A 319 15.81 12.44 -16.27
CA SER A 319 14.42 12.24 -16.76
C SER A 319 14.09 10.79 -17.09
N ARG A 320 15.08 9.97 -17.55
CA ARG A 320 14.88 8.60 -18.08
C ARG A 320 14.97 7.50 -17.03
N GLN A 321 15.08 7.80 -15.75
CA GLN A 321 15.36 6.82 -14.69
C GLN A 321 14.31 5.69 -14.53
N GLU A 322 13.27 5.61 -15.40
CA GLU A 322 12.16 4.69 -15.24
C GLU A 322 11.87 3.72 -16.42
N GLU A 323 12.65 3.68 -17.51
CA GLU A 323 12.19 2.96 -18.71
C GLU A 323 12.87 1.63 -19.06
N LYS A 324 13.74 1.07 -18.22
CA LYS A 324 14.20 -0.32 -18.43
C LYS A 324 14.20 -1.09 -17.12
N GLU A 325 13.31 -2.06 -17.02
CA GLU A 325 13.42 -3.22 -16.11
C GLU A 325 14.63 -4.09 -16.53
N GLU A 326 15.85 -3.56 -16.38
CA GLU A 326 17.03 -4.40 -16.46
C GLU A 326 17.18 -5.12 -15.11
N ALA A 327 17.22 -6.44 -15.15
CA ALA A 327 17.42 -7.24 -13.95
C ALA A 327 18.83 -6.98 -13.38
N ALA A 328 18.93 -6.75 -12.07
CA ALA A 328 20.20 -6.67 -11.37
C ALA A 328 20.96 -7.99 -11.56
N VAL A 329 22.24 -7.92 -11.85
CA VAL A 329 23.13 -9.07 -12.04
C VAL A 329 24.21 -9.12 -10.94
N PRO A 330 24.73 -10.31 -10.58
CA PRO A 330 25.89 -10.40 -9.72
C PRO A 330 27.12 -9.78 -10.42
N LEU A 331 27.80 -8.86 -9.76
CA LEU A 331 28.98 -8.18 -10.31
C LEU A 331 30.08 -8.02 -9.28
N ASP A 332 31.34 -8.01 -9.73
CA ASP A 332 32.50 -7.66 -8.94
C ASP A 332 32.76 -6.14 -9.04
N LEU A 333 32.60 -5.45 -7.92
CA LEU A 333 32.84 -3.99 -7.89
C LEU A 333 34.29 -3.60 -8.23
N ASN A 334 35.27 -4.48 -7.96
CA ASN A 334 36.66 -4.23 -8.37
C ASN A 334 36.86 -4.27 -9.89
N GLU A 335 36.11 -5.13 -10.59
CA GLU A 335 36.11 -5.17 -12.06
C GLU A 335 35.50 -3.89 -12.64
N VAL A 336 34.29 -3.54 -12.19
CA VAL A 336 33.62 -2.29 -12.62
C VAL A 336 34.51 -1.08 -12.35
N LEU A 337 35.19 -1.04 -11.20
CA LEU A 337 36.09 0.08 -10.86
C LEU A 337 37.31 0.15 -11.79
N ARG A 338 37.93 -1.00 -12.15
CA ARG A 338 39.05 -1.02 -13.12
C ARG A 338 38.63 -0.56 -14.51
N ASP A 339 37.44 -0.98 -14.95
CA ASP A 339 36.88 -0.53 -16.23
C ASP A 339 36.63 0.96 -16.21
N THR A 340 36.05 1.48 -15.11
CA THR A 340 35.83 2.93 -14.91
C THR A 340 37.14 3.70 -14.96
N LEU A 341 38.21 3.23 -14.30
CA LEU A 341 39.52 3.88 -14.34
C LEU A 341 40.08 3.91 -15.76
N THR A 342 39.89 2.87 -16.55
CA THR A 342 40.28 2.82 -17.95
C THR A 342 39.59 3.90 -18.79
N LEU A 343 38.32 4.19 -18.49
CA LEU A 343 37.53 5.23 -19.17
C LEU A 343 38.00 6.67 -18.89
N LEU A 344 38.75 6.91 -17.79
CA LEU A 344 39.30 8.24 -17.50
C LEU A 344 40.34 8.66 -18.53
N GLY A 345 40.95 7.72 -19.25
CA GLY A 345 41.87 7.96 -20.35
C GLY A 345 43.13 8.77 -19.95
N PRO A 346 43.65 9.64 -20.82
CA PRO A 346 44.90 10.40 -20.56
C PRO A 346 44.82 11.31 -19.31
N ARG A 347 43.66 11.71 -18.87
CA ARG A 347 43.48 12.60 -17.71
C ARG A 347 43.94 11.97 -16.39
N GLN A 348 44.00 10.66 -16.28
CA GLN A 348 44.52 9.99 -15.08
C GLN A 348 46.02 10.23 -14.85
N HIS A 349 46.79 10.56 -15.91
CA HIS A 349 48.22 10.81 -15.79
C HIS A 349 48.56 12.12 -15.08
N ASP A 350 47.60 13.01 -14.92
CA ASP A 350 47.78 14.28 -14.20
C ASP A 350 47.67 14.10 -12.66
N TYR A 351 47.34 12.88 -12.18
CA TYR A 351 47.12 12.58 -10.76
C TYR A 351 47.85 11.29 -10.33
N SER A 352 48.17 11.18 -9.02
CA SER A 352 48.71 9.98 -8.42
C SER A 352 47.57 9.09 -7.90
N PHE A 353 47.34 7.92 -8.51
CA PHE A 353 46.31 6.99 -8.07
C PHE A 353 46.92 5.88 -7.19
N GLU A 354 46.46 5.76 -5.93
CA GLU A 354 46.81 4.68 -5.05
C GLU A 354 45.62 3.68 -4.91
N LEU A 355 45.83 2.41 -5.27
CA LEU A 355 44.79 1.40 -5.30
C LEU A 355 45.04 0.32 -4.26
N ALA A 356 44.15 0.20 -3.25
CA ALA A 356 44.14 -0.84 -2.22
C ALA A 356 42.89 -1.71 -2.38
N LEU A 357 42.84 -2.54 -3.44
CA LEU A 357 41.68 -3.36 -3.78
C LEU A 357 41.77 -4.75 -3.12
N HIS A 358 40.87 -5.03 -2.19
CA HIS A 358 40.75 -6.33 -1.52
C HIS A 358 39.71 -7.21 -2.22
N PRO A 359 39.76 -8.55 -2.07
CA PRO A 359 38.72 -9.45 -2.60
C PRO A 359 37.35 -9.08 -2.04
N LEU A 360 36.35 -9.00 -2.92
CA LEU A 360 34.98 -8.64 -2.59
C LEU A 360 34.03 -9.78 -2.94
N PRO A 361 32.96 -10.00 -2.14
CA PRO A 361 31.82 -10.82 -2.57
C PRO A 361 31.07 -10.08 -3.68
N PRO A 362 30.38 -10.81 -4.58
CA PRO A 362 29.58 -10.21 -5.63
C PRO A 362 28.44 -9.36 -5.03
N VAL A 363 28.10 -8.26 -5.70
CA VAL A 363 27.01 -7.37 -5.35
C VAL A 363 25.93 -7.47 -6.45
N GLN A 364 24.65 -7.47 -6.09
CA GLN A 364 23.58 -7.41 -7.07
C GLN A 364 23.41 -5.98 -7.56
N GLY A 365 23.50 -5.76 -8.87
CA GLY A 365 23.37 -4.41 -9.40
C GLY A 365 23.37 -4.30 -10.91
N LEU A 366 23.23 -3.08 -11.39
CA LEU A 366 23.31 -2.68 -12.79
C LEU A 366 24.71 -2.14 -13.08
N PRO A 367 25.58 -2.86 -13.83
CA PRO A 367 26.99 -2.49 -14.02
C PRO A 367 27.17 -1.04 -14.49
N TRP A 368 26.42 -0.62 -15.49
CA TRP A 368 26.52 0.73 -16.07
C TRP A 368 26.08 1.85 -15.10
N LYS A 369 25.15 1.58 -14.18
CA LYS A 369 24.77 2.54 -13.14
C LYS A 369 25.84 2.69 -12.07
N ILE A 370 26.44 1.57 -11.67
CA ILE A 370 27.54 1.61 -10.68
C ILE A 370 28.79 2.28 -11.30
N GLU A 371 29.07 2.02 -12.58
CA GLU A 371 30.09 2.72 -13.33
C GLU A 371 29.84 4.24 -13.35
N GLU A 372 28.58 4.69 -13.55
CA GLU A 372 28.20 6.10 -13.49
C GLU A 372 28.47 6.70 -12.10
N VAL A 373 28.23 5.97 -11.00
CA VAL A 373 28.57 6.42 -9.65
C VAL A 373 30.09 6.62 -9.52
N PHE A 374 30.88 5.63 -9.93
CA PHE A 374 32.33 5.73 -9.83
C PHE A 374 32.88 6.86 -10.68
N LEU A 375 32.43 7.04 -11.93
CA LEU A 375 32.83 8.16 -12.78
C LEU A 375 32.52 9.51 -12.14
N ASN A 376 31.31 9.70 -11.60
CA ASN A 376 30.92 10.97 -10.97
C ASN A 376 31.79 11.30 -9.75
N VAL A 377 32.06 10.30 -8.90
CA VAL A 377 32.89 10.48 -7.70
C VAL A 377 34.34 10.75 -8.08
N LEU A 378 34.91 10.01 -9.05
CA LEU A 378 36.27 10.19 -9.51
C LEU A 378 36.46 11.54 -10.20
N PHE A 379 35.55 11.99 -11.05
CA PHE A 379 35.60 13.32 -11.65
C PHE A 379 35.55 14.42 -10.60
N ASN A 380 34.70 14.28 -9.55
CA ASN A 380 34.67 15.26 -8.47
C ASN A 380 35.98 15.29 -7.69
N ALA A 381 36.60 14.13 -7.42
CA ALA A 381 37.90 14.03 -6.78
C ALA A 381 39.01 14.70 -7.61
N MET A 382 39.06 14.39 -8.92
CA MET A 382 40.06 14.99 -9.84
C MET A 382 39.86 16.50 -9.97
N GLU A 383 38.62 16.99 -10.05
CA GLU A 383 38.36 18.43 -10.16
C GLU A 383 38.65 19.20 -8.86
N ALA A 384 38.55 18.54 -7.70
CA ALA A 384 38.88 19.15 -6.41
C ALA A 384 40.38 19.14 -6.10
N THR A 385 41.14 18.27 -6.75
CA THR A 385 42.59 18.04 -6.51
C THR A 385 43.44 18.82 -7.51
N ALA A 386 44.51 19.42 -7.04
CA ALA A 386 45.49 20.08 -7.93
C ALA A 386 46.23 19.02 -8.78
N ALA A 387 46.76 19.45 -9.95
CA ALA A 387 47.57 18.56 -10.77
C ALA A 387 48.79 18.02 -10.00
N GLY A 388 49.04 16.71 -10.07
CA GLY A 388 50.04 16.00 -9.30
C GLY A 388 49.61 15.59 -7.88
N GLY A 389 48.35 15.86 -7.49
CA GLY A 389 47.84 15.44 -6.18
C GLY A 389 47.35 13.98 -6.15
N ASP A 390 47.05 13.49 -4.95
CA ASP A 390 46.79 12.08 -4.68
C ASP A 390 45.29 11.77 -4.64
N ILE A 391 44.92 10.63 -5.24
CA ILE A 391 43.58 10.05 -5.18
C ILE A 391 43.75 8.59 -4.74
N ALA A 392 43.31 8.24 -3.52
CA ALA A 392 43.40 6.91 -2.98
C ALA A 392 42.01 6.20 -3.12
N ILE A 393 42.04 4.96 -3.59
CA ILE A 393 40.86 4.13 -3.73
C ILE A 393 41.06 2.84 -2.96
N SER A 394 40.18 2.55 -2.02
CA SER A 394 40.24 1.31 -1.27
C SER A 394 38.91 0.57 -1.30
N THR A 395 39.00 -0.76 -1.30
CA THR A 395 37.81 -1.62 -1.21
C THR A 395 37.97 -2.60 -0.07
N ARG A 396 36.88 -2.83 0.66
CA ARG A 396 36.83 -3.82 1.74
C ARG A 396 35.42 -4.42 1.84
N ALA A 397 35.36 -5.63 2.37
CA ALA A 397 34.08 -6.26 2.70
C ALA A 397 34.10 -6.78 4.14
N ASP A 398 32.97 -6.69 4.80
CA ASP A 398 32.67 -7.42 6.01
C ASP A 398 31.51 -8.39 5.77
N LYS A 399 31.04 -9.09 6.82
CA LYS A 399 29.95 -10.10 6.70
C LYS A 399 28.62 -9.52 6.21
N LYS A 400 28.45 -8.20 6.22
CA LYS A 400 27.16 -7.54 5.98
C LYS A 400 27.21 -6.46 4.92
N THR A 401 28.39 -5.99 4.53
CA THR A 401 28.53 -4.86 3.61
C THR A 401 29.79 -4.96 2.75
N VAL A 402 29.69 -4.43 1.54
CA VAL A 402 30.83 -4.15 0.66
C VAL A 402 31.04 -2.66 0.61
N VAL A 403 32.26 -2.20 0.85
CA VAL A 403 32.60 -0.78 0.97
C VAL A 403 33.64 -0.40 -0.06
N VAL A 404 33.38 0.65 -0.79
CA VAL A 404 34.36 1.32 -1.68
C VAL A 404 34.58 2.74 -1.14
N GLU A 405 35.83 3.09 -0.87
CA GLU A 405 36.22 4.44 -0.42
C GLU A 405 37.11 5.09 -1.47
N ILE A 406 36.77 6.33 -1.82
CA ILE A 406 37.53 7.17 -2.74
C ILE A 406 37.89 8.43 -1.96
N THR A 407 39.18 8.66 -1.78
CA THR A 407 39.74 9.80 -1.01
C THR A 407 40.59 10.66 -1.90
N ASP A 408 40.33 11.96 -1.94
CA ASP A 408 41.13 12.94 -2.63
C ASP A 408 41.91 13.84 -1.66
N SER A 409 43.03 14.37 -2.10
CA SER A 409 43.86 15.37 -1.40
C SER A 409 43.49 16.81 -1.77
N GLY A 410 42.27 17.04 -2.23
CA GLY A 410 41.81 18.32 -2.80
C GLY A 410 41.45 19.38 -1.76
N ILE A 411 40.74 20.42 -2.25
CA ILE A 411 40.37 21.60 -1.46
C ILE A 411 39.41 21.32 -0.32
N GLY A 412 38.74 20.16 -0.34
CA GLY A 412 37.74 19.78 0.65
C GLY A 412 36.45 20.59 0.58
N ILE A 413 35.47 20.20 1.43
CA ILE A 413 34.12 20.76 1.47
C ILE A 413 33.87 21.41 2.85
N PRO A 414 33.43 22.69 2.90
CA PRO A 414 33.02 23.33 4.16
C PRO A 414 31.86 22.58 4.84
N ALA A 415 31.93 22.49 6.17
CA ALA A 415 30.94 21.75 6.96
C ALA A 415 29.49 22.22 6.74
N GLY A 416 29.27 23.51 6.49
CA GLY A 416 27.95 24.07 6.16
C GLY A 416 27.35 23.53 4.85
N ASN A 417 28.18 23.07 3.92
CA ASN A 417 27.75 22.57 2.61
C ASN A 417 27.50 21.07 2.59
N LEU A 418 28.05 20.29 3.55
CA LEU A 418 27.95 18.82 3.58
C LEU A 418 26.49 18.30 3.61
N ARG A 419 25.55 19.09 4.15
CA ARG A 419 24.14 18.72 4.17
C ARG A 419 23.46 18.86 2.80
N SER A 420 23.98 19.74 1.95
CA SER A 420 23.36 20.11 0.67
C SER A 420 24.08 19.54 -0.55
N ILE A 421 25.20 18.81 -0.37
CA ILE A 421 25.96 18.26 -1.52
C ILE A 421 25.18 17.23 -2.34
N PHE A 422 24.14 16.62 -1.76
CA PHE A 422 23.24 15.68 -2.43
C PHE A 422 21.98 16.36 -2.98
N ASP A 423 21.77 17.66 -2.68
CA ASP A 423 20.64 18.40 -3.24
C ASP A 423 20.89 18.61 -4.74
N PRO A 424 19.94 18.33 -5.61
CA PRO A 424 20.09 18.58 -7.04
C PRO A 424 20.47 20.05 -7.32
N PHE A 425 21.42 20.25 -8.21
CA PHE A 425 21.98 21.57 -8.64
C PHE A 425 22.78 22.32 -7.58
N PHE A 426 23.01 21.75 -6.41
CA PHE A 426 23.92 22.35 -5.45
C PHE A 426 25.36 22.21 -5.96
N THR A 427 26.05 23.33 -6.10
CA THR A 427 27.46 23.37 -6.48
C THR A 427 28.15 24.55 -5.83
N THR A 428 29.40 24.34 -5.40
CA THR A 428 30.30 25.39 -4.91
C THR A 428 31.26 25.89 -6.01
N LYS A 429 31.18 25.31 -7.19
CA LYS A 429 32.02 25.69 -8.35
C LYS A 429 31.48 26.98 -9.00
N GLU A 430 32.36 27.74 -9.66
CA GLU A 430 31.93 28.92 -10.38
C GLU A 430 30.82 28.65 -11.37
N VAL A 431 29.94 29.64 -11.56
CA VAL A 431 28.82 29.53 -12.49
C VAL A 431 29.30 28.98 -13.83
N GLY A 432 28.81 27.78 -14.13
CA GLY A 432 29.14 27.13 -15.38
C GLY A 432 30.29 26.12 -15.35
N LYS A 433 30.91 25.84 -14.24
CA LYS A 433 31.92 24.77 -14.10
C LYS A 433 31.40 23.48 -13.43
N GLY A 434 30.21 23.51 -12.83
CA GLY A 434 29.59 22.37 -12.24
C GLY A 434 28.08 22.41 -12.42
N THR A 435 27.44 21.27 -12.72
CA THR A 435 25.99 21.14 -12.86
C THR A 435 25.26 20.93 -11.53
N GLY A 436 26.01 20.47 -10.50
CA GLY A 436 25.45 20.12 -9.21
C GLY A 436 24.54 18.87 -9.22
N LEU A 437 24.52 18.11 -10.32
CA LEU A 437 23.68 16.89 -10.44
C LEU A 437 24.44 15.61 -10.10
N GLY A 438 25.77 15.56 -10.22
CA GLY A 438 26.55 14.33 -10.11
C GLY A 438 26.33 13.58 -8.80
N LEU A 439 26.43 14.23 -7.63
CA LEU A 439 26.25 13.58 -6.34
C LEU A 439 24.80 13.23 -6.04
N SER A 440 23.83 14.00 -6.51
CA SER A 440 22.41 13.65 -6.39
C SER A 440 22.03 12.42 -7.22
N ILE A 441 22.64 12.25 -8.41
CA ILE A 441 22.52 11.04 -9.24
C ILE A 441 23.16 9.85 -8.50
N CYS A 442 24.37 10.02 -7.93
CA CYS A 442 25.01 8.97 -7.14
C CYS A 442 24.13 8.53 -5.98
N PHE A 443 23.52 9.46 -5.25
CA PHE A 443 22.60 9.14 -4.15
C PHE A 443 21.42 8.28 -4.61
N GLY A 444 20.74 8.67 -5.69
CA GLY A 444 19.62 7.92 -6.23
C GLY A 444 20.01 6.52 -6.75
N ILE A 445 21.19 6.38 -7.38
CA ILE A 445 21.70 5.07 -7.83
C ILE A 445 22.04 4.19 -6.64
N MET A 446 22.67 4.72 -5.60
CA MET A 446 22.99 3.95 -4.39
C MET A 446 21.72 3.47 -3.68
N GLU A 447 20.69 4.32 -3.55
CA GLU A 447 19.38 3.89 -3.02
C GLU A 447 18.74 2.77 -3.85
N LEU A 448 18.78 2.86 -5.18
CA LEU A 448 18.27 1.83 -6.09
C LEU A 448 18.92 0.46 -5.84
N HIS A 449 20.20 0.46 -5.43
CA HIS A 449 20.96 -0.76 -5.12
C HIS A 449 20.88 -1.18 -3.64
N GLY A 450 20.00 -0.54 -2.84
CA GLY A 450 19.88 -0.80 -1.40
C GLY A 450 21.13 -0.41 -0.60
N GLY A 451 22.02 0.41 -1.22
CA GLY A 451 23.26 0.90 -0.64
C GLY A 451 23.11 2.29 -0.03
N ARG A 452 24.22 2.86 0.40
CA ARG A 452 24.28 4.26 0.86
C ARG A 452 25.60 4.91 0.43
N ILE A 453 25.59 6.24 0.36
CA ILE A 453 26.76 7.09 0.11
C ILE A 453 26.96 8.04 1.29
N ASP A 454 28.16 8.04 1.86
CA ASP A 454 28.58 8.91 2.95
C ASP A 454 29.75 9.78 2.49
N VAL A 455 29.82 11.03 2.95
CA VAL A 455 30.91 11.95 2.61
C VAL A 455 31.50 12.56 3.87
N THR A 456 32.83 12.44 4.00
CA THR A 456 33.62 13.10 5.06
C THR A 456 34.59 14.03 4.42
N SER A 457 34.64 15.30 4.83
CA SER A 457 35.52 16.28 4.25
C SER A 457 35.88 17.38 5.24
N LYS A 458 37.08 17.93 5.07
CA LYS A 458 37.55 19.13 5.79
C LYS A 458 38.23 20.09 4.78
N PRO A 459 37.94 21.39 4.84
CA PRO A 459 38.62 22.38 3.98
C PRO A 459 40.14 22.26 4.07
N GLY A 460 40.81 22.14 2.92
CA GLY A 460 42.25 21.99 2.79
C GLY A 460 42.84 20.63 3.14
N ALA A 461 41.99 19.62 3.49
CA ALA A 461 42.44 18.28 3.84
C ALA A 461 41.81 17.17 2.97
N GLY A 462 41.11 17.59 1.88
CA GLY A 462 40.51 16.67 0.93
C GLY A 462 39.12 16.15 1.34
N THR A 463 38.64 15.19 0.56
CA THR A 463 37.32 14.57 0.73
C THR A 463 37.42 13.05 0.63
N THR A 464 36.70 12.34 1.48
CA THR A 464 36.49 10.89 1.39
C THR A 464 35.03 10.61 1.11
N VAL A 465 34.75 9.95 -0.01
CA VAL A 465 33.44 9.44 -0.37
C VAL A 465 33.43 7.94 -0.09
N THR A 466 32.47 7.48 0.74
CA THR A 466 32.30 6.09 1.13
C THR A 466 31.00 5.57 0.50
N LEU A 467 31.12 4.58 -0.37
CA LEU A 467 30.00 3.87 -1.00
C LEU A 467 29.82 2.52 -0.32
N VAL A 468 28.64 2.27 0.22
CA VAL A 468 28.33 1.04 0.96
C VAL A 468 27.25 0.27 0.23
N PHE A 469 27.55 -0.96 -0.17
CA PHE A 469 26.62 -1.86 -0.84
C PHE A 469 26.22 -3.03 0.06
N PRO A 470 24.99 -3.52 -0.03
CA PRO A 470 24.62 -4.79 0.57
C PRO A 470 25.38 -5.92 -0.15
N PRO A 471 25.81 -7.00 0.53
CA PRO A 471 26.36 -8.17 -0.14
C PRO A 471 25.26 -8.80 -1.00
N GLY A 472 25.60 -9.30 -2.17
CA GLY A 472 24.67 -10.07 -2.98
C GLY A 472 24.28 -11.33 -2.20
N GLY A 473 23.10 -11.30 -1.57
CA GLY A 473 22.61 -12.44 -0.81
C GLY A 473 22.38 -13.62 -1.76
N THR A 474 23.04 -14.74 -1.49
CA THR A 474 22.41 -16.02 -1.72
C THR A 474 21.22 -16.04 -0.78
N ASP A 475 19.99 -16.05 -1.32
CA ASP A 475 18.82 -16.50 -0.58
C ASP A 475 19.17 -17.88 0.01
N ASP A 476 19.49 -17.91 1.30
CA ASP A 476 19.48 -19.14 2.05
C ASP A 476 18.01 -19.56 2.17
N ALA A 477 17.72 -20.68 1.51
CA ALA A 477 16.47 -21.39 1.45
C ALA A 477 15.88 -21.74 2.83
#